data_22eff9b4ca43a8d7fdc3bfd938b0b998
#
_entry.id   22eff9b4ca43a8d7fdc3bfd938b0b998
#
_cell.length_a   1.000
_cell.length_b   1.000
_cell.length_c   1.000
_cell.angle_alpha   90.00
_cell.angle_beta   90.00
_cell.angle_gamma   90.00
#
_symmetry.space_group_name_H-M   'P 1'
#
loop_
_entity.id
_entity.type
_entity.pdbx_description
1 polymer ?
#
loop_
_entity_poly.entity_id
_entity_poly.type
_entity_poly.pdbx_seq_one_letter_code
_entity_poly.pdbx_strand_id
1 'polypeptide(L)'
;MTMTDNPIAKPETKPHALIASDRVEGTVVRRPNGEKVGAIERLMIDKLSGKVAYAVLSFGGFLRLGEKHLPIPWERLKYDPAVGAYSIDITDDELAQAPSFAADKEFDWGDRSQETHLHDYYKARPYWGM
;
A
#
# COMPACT_ATOMS: atom_id res chain seq x y z
N MET A 1 4.03 13.33 -28.86
CA MET A 1 4.24 12.97 -28.23
C MET A 1 4.20 12.57 -27.76
N THR A 2 3.86 12.41 -27.64
CA THR A 2 3.76 12.11 -27.03
C THR A 2 3.90 11.61 -26.30
N MET A 3 3.70 11.66 -25.98
CA MET A 3 3.93 11.17 -25.23
C MET A 3 3.58 10.38 -24.88
N THR A 4 3.17 10.22 -25.29
CA THR A 4 2.83 9.48 -24.87
C THR A 4 3.36 8.86 -24.24
N ASP A 5 3.61 9.17 -24.41
CA ASP A 5 4.38 8.67 -23.55
C ASP A 5 3.79 8.01 -22.46
N ASN A 6 3.87 6.80 -22.33
CA ASN A 6 3.39 6.08 -21.20
C ASN A 6 4.44 6.15 -20.10
N PRO A 7 4.25 7.08 -19.17
CA PRO A 7 5.30 7.27 -18.18
C PRO A 7 5.51 6.06 -17.30
N ILE A 8 4.51 5.21 -17.15
CA ILE A 8 4.65 4.05 -16.30
C ILE A 8 5.63 3.06 -16.89
N ALA A 9 5.62 2.95 -18.21
CA ALA A 9 6.48 1.98 -18.87
C ALA A 9 7.88 2.47 -19.05
N LYS A 10 8.15 3.74 -18.78
CA LYS A 10 9.45 4.32 -19.03
C LYS A 10 10.30 4.28 -17.78
N PRO A 11 11.44 3.63 -17.85
CA PRO A 11 12.37 3.72 -16.72
C PRO A 11 12.88 5.16 -16.62
N GLU A 12 13.25 5.52 -15.44
CA GLU A 12 13.85 6.83 -15.23
C GLU A 12 15.24 6.86 -15.76
N THR A 13 15.57 7.94 -16.45
CA THR A 13 16.91 8.10 -16.97
C THR A 13 17.88 8.58 -15.92
N LYS A 14 17.37 9.21 -14.87
CA LYS A 14 18.20 9.68 -13.77
C LYS A 14 17.58 9.21 -12.48
N PRO A 15 18.16 8.20 -11.85
CA PRO A 15 17.61 7.71 -10.59
C PRO A 15 17.63 8.80 -9.54
N HIS A 16 16.61 8.84 -8.74
CA HIS A 16 16.52 9.77 -7.62
C HIS A 16 15.63 9.15 -6.56
N ALA A 17 15.62 9.79 -5.41
CA ALA A 17 14.97 9.22 -4.23
C ALA A 17 13.47 9.44 -4.18
N LEU A 18 12.95 10.28 -5.04
CA LEU A 18 11.54 10.68 -4.94
C LEU A 18 10.68 9.95 -5.96
N ILE A 19 9.41 9.79 -5.62
CA ILE A 19 8.44 9.21 -6.54
C ILE A 19 7.15 10.01 -6.39
N ALA A 20 6.49 10.27 -7.50
CA ALA A 20 5.23 10.98 -7.48
C ALA A 20 4.15 10.09 -6.88
N SER A 21 3.24 10.70 -6.11
CA SER A 21 2.20 9.93 -5.42
C SER A 21 1.32 9.17 -6.41
N ASP A 22 1.03 9.77 -7.54
CA ASP A 22 0.18 9.10 -8.54
C ASP A 22 0.92 7.99 -9.29
N ARG A 23 2.23 7.87 -9.09
CA ARG A 23 3.00 6.75 -9.60
C ARG A 23 3.03 5.62 -8.61
N VAL A 24 2.82 5.91 -7.33
CA VAL A 24 2.71 4.89 -6.30
C VAL A 24 1.37 4.17 -6.40
N GLU A 25 0.31 4.95 -6.60
CA GLU A 25 -1.02 4.38 -6.76
C GLU A 25 -1.06 3.50 -8.01
N GLY A 26 -1.68 2.35 -7.87
CA GLY A 26 -1.75 1.37 -8.94
C GLY A 26 -0.57 0.42 -8.99
N THR A 27 0.46 0.68 -8.20
CA THR A 27 1.64 -0.18 -8.21
C THR A 27 1.33 -1.52 -7.55
N VAL A 28 1.81 -2.57 -8.17
CA VAL A 28 1.64 -3.92 -7.65
C VAL A 28 2.51 -4.10 -6.41
N VAL A 29 1.98 -4.79 -5.41
CA VAL A 29 2.72 -5.17 -4.21
C VAL A 29 2.90 -6.68 -4.25
N ARG A 30 4.14 -7.12 -4.05
CA ARG A 30 4.49 -8.53 -4.15
C ARG A 30 5.15 -9.00 -2.87
N ARG A 31 5.16 -10.29 -2.68
CA ARG A 31 5.98 -10.92 -1.64
C ARG A 31 7.41 -10.99 -2.13
N PRO A 32 8.36 -11.22 -1.21
CA PRO A 32 9.75 -11.37 -1.65
C PRO A 32 9.96 -12.47 -2.67
N ASN A 33 9.10 -13.48 -2.69
CA ASN A 33 9.22 -14.55 -3.68
C ASN A 33 8.64 -14.17 -5.04
N GLY A 34 8.15 -12.93 -5.18
CA GLY A 34 7.59 -12.44 -6.44
C GLY A 34 6.10 -12.60 -6.57
N GLU A 35 5.47 -13.25 -5.65
CA GLU A 35 4.04 -13.51 -5.71
C GLU A 35 3.25 -12.23 -5.47
N LYS A 36 2.26 -11.97 -6.32
CA LYS A 36 1.46 -10.76 -6.20
C LYS A 36 0.52 -10.83 -5.00
N VAL A 37 0.51 -9.78 -4.19
CA VAL A 37 -0.41 -9.67 -3.08
C VAL A 37 -1.61 -8.82 -3.47
N GLY A 38 -1.36 -7.68 -4.11
CA GLY A 38 -2.42 -6.77 -4.50
C GLY A 38 -1.82 -5.56 -5.16
N ALA A 39 -2.57 -4.47 -5.19
CA ALA A 39 -2.10 -3.22 -5.77
C ALA A 39 -2.44 -2.09 -4.82
N ILE A 40 -1.61 -1.06 -4.83
CA ILE A 40 -1.84 0.10 -3.98
C ILE A 40 -2.98 0.91 -4.59
N GLU A 41 -4.06 1.02 -3.83
CA GLU A 41 -5.22 1.78 -4.25
C GLU A 41 -5.04 3.26 -3.94
N ARG A 42 -4.54 3.56 -2.76
CA ARG A 42 -4.34 4.94 -2.33
C ARG A 42 -3.40 4.98 -1.14
N LEU A 43 -2.91 6.17 -0.87
CA LEU A 43 -2.08 6.43 0.30
C LEU A 43 -2.85 7.30 1.28
N MET A 44 -2.67 7.02 2.57
CA MET A 44 -3.21 7.89 3.61
C MET A 44 -2.05 8.68 4.19
N ILE A 45 -2.15 9.98 4.11
CA ILE A 45 -1.06 10.88 4.46
C ILE A 45 -1.43 11.62 5.73
N ASP A 46 -0.51 11.63 6.69
CA ASP A 46 -0.68 12.39 7.91
C ASP A 46 -0.63 13.88 7.56
N LYS A 47 -1.73 14.58 7.82
CA LYS A 47 -1.86 15.97 7.43
C LYS A 47 -0.81 16.88 8.08
N LEU A 48 -0.42 16.54 9.30
CA LEU A 48 0.47 17.43 10.05
C LEU A 48 1.92 17.25 9.63
N SER A 49 2.37 16.00 9.48
CA SER A 49 3.77 15.76 9.14
C SER A 49 4.02 15.70 7.64
N GLY A 50 2.98 15.43 6.87
CA GLY A 50 3.14 15.22 5.43
C GLY A 50 3.66 13.84 5.08
N LYS A 51 3.79 12.95 6.06
CA LYS A 51 4.33 11.63 5.80
C LYS A 51 3.23 10.64 5.50
N VAL A 52 3.57 9.63 4.71
CA VAL A 52 2.63 8.56 4.42
C VAL A 52 2.48 7.70 5.66
N ALA A 53 1.25 7.50 6.09
CA ALA A 53 0.96 6.67 7.24
C ALA A 53 0.59 5.25 6.83
N TYR A 54 -0.20 5.12 5.78
CA TYR A 54 -0.66 3.81 5.32
C TYR A 54 -0.74 3.76 3.81
N ALA A 55 -0.59 2.57 3.28
CA ALA A 55 -1.03 2.27 1.93
C ALA A 55 -2.28 1.41 2.05
N VAL A 56 -3.30 1.70 1.25
CA VAL A 56 -4.50 0.88 1.19
C VAL A 56 -4.37 0.01 -0.05
N LEU A 57 -4.27 -1.29 0.17
CA LEU A 57 -4.14 -2.24 -0.95
C LEU A 57 -5.51 -2.74 -1.36
N SER A 58 -5.74 -2.86 -2.65
CA SER A 58 -6.86 -3.62 -3.13
C SER A 58 -6.42 -5.07 -3.29
N PHE A 59 -7.25 -5.97 -2.83
CA PHE A 59 -6.87 -7.35 -2.65
C PHE A 59 -8.08 -8.24 -2.85
N GLY A 60 -7.90 -9.36 -3.52
CA GLY A 60 -9.00 -10.23 -3.84
C GLY A 60 -9.74 -9.71 -5.06
N GLY A 61 -11.05 -9.78 -5.05
CA GLY A 61 -11.85 -9.21 -6.13
C GLY A 61 -11.90 -10.06 -7.37
N PHE A 62 -11.45 -11.27 -7.29
CA PHE A 62 -11.59 -12.20 -8.38
C PHE A 62 -13.08 -12.33 -8.66
N LEU A 63 -13.47 -12.08 -9.88
CA LEU A 63 -14.87 -12.06 -10.28
C LEU A 63 -15.66 -10.97 -9.55
N ARG A 64 -14.98 -9.99 -9.01
CA ARG A 64 -15.58 -8.88 -8.29
C ARG A 64 -16.33 -9.29 -7.06
N LEU A 65 -16.08 -10.47 -6.57
CA LEU A 65 -16.69 -10.95 -5.34
C LEU A 65 -15.67 -10.87 -4.25
N GLY A 66 -16.02 -10.18 -3.19
CA GLY A 66 -15.16 -10.15 -2.02
C GLY A 66 -13.91 -9.33 -2.17
N GLU A 67 -13.90 -8.38 -3.10
CA GLU A 67 -12.76 -7.48 -3.16
C GLU A 67 -12.67 -6.71 -1.84
N LYS A 68 -11.47 -6.63 -1.31
CA LYS A 68 -11.23 -6.01 -0.02
C LYS A 68 -10.13 -5.00 -0.12
N HIS A 69 -10.18 -4.03 0.77
CA HIS A 69 -9.13 -3.06 0.94
C HIS A 69 -8.42 -3.32 2.25
N LEU A 70 -7.11 -3.40 2.20
CA LEU A 70 -6.28 -3.64 3.37
C LEU A 70 -5.45 -2.42 3.66
N PRO A 71 -5.70 -1.74 4.79
CA PRO A 71 -4.79 -0.69 5.22
C PRO A 71 -3.53 -1.34 5.77
N ILE A 72 -2.38 -0.90 5.29
CA ILE A 72 -1.09 -1.45 5.71
C ILE A 72 -0.22 -0.30 6.18
N PRO A 73 0.31 -0.36 7.40
CA PRO A 73 1.26 0.68 7.83
C PRO A 73 2.39 0.80 6.83
N TRP A 74 2.72 2.04 6.51
CA TRP A 74 3.69 2.30 5.46
C TRP A 74 5.03 1.62 5.73
N GLU A 75 5.44 1.54 6.98
CA GLU A 75 6.76 0.96 7.28
C GLU A 75 6.84 -0.54 6.98
N ARG A 76 5.71 -1.21 6.75
CA ARG A 76 5.73 -2.62 6.37
C ARG A 76 6.02 -2.83 4.89
N LEU A 77 5.97 -1.78 4.08
CA LEU A 77 6.26 -1.88 2.66
C LEU A 77 7.70 -1.48 2.41
N LYS A 78 8.35 -2.19 1.51
CA LYS A 78 9.71 -1.87 1.11
C LYS A 78 9.76 -1.68 -0.39
N TYR A 79 10.38 -0.61 -0.81
CA TYR A 79 10.53 -0.35 -2.23
C TYR A 79 11.73 -1.14 -2.76
N ASP A 80 11.52 -1.82 -3.88
CA ASP A 80 12.58 -2.57 -4.53
C ASP A 80 12.98 -1.81 -5.79
N PRO A 81 14.08 -1.08 -5.78
CA PRO A 81 14.47 -0.30 -6.96
C PRO A 81 14.81 -1.14 -8.17
N ALA A 82 15.16 -2.41 -7.96
CA ALA A 82 15.50 -3.27 -9.08
C ALA A 82 14.31 -3.52 -9.99
N VAL A 83 13.10 -3.58 -9.42
CA VAL A 83 11.90 -3.87 -10.20
C VAL A 83 10.89 -2.72 -10.18
N GLY A 84 11.18 -1.66 -9.44
CA GLY A 84 10.27 -0.51 -9.40
C GLY A 84 8.94 -0.81 -8.76
N ALA A 85 8.92 -1.67 -7.74
CA ALA A 85 7.69 -2.09 -7.10
C ALA A 85 7.91 -2.21 -5.60
N TYR A 86 6.80 -2.33 -4.88
CA TYR A 86 6.86 -2.50 -3.42
C TYR A 86 6.69 -3.96 -3.07
N SER A 87 7.30 -4.35 -1.96
CA SER A 87 7.14 -5.70 -1.46
C SER A 87 6.73 -5.68 0.00
N ILE A 88 6.09 -6.74 0.41
CA ILE A 88 5.68 -6.93 1.79
C ILE A 88 5.92 -8.39 2.14
N ASP A 89 6.51 -8.61 3.31
CA ASP A 89 6.74 -9.96 3.81
C ASP A 89 5.54 -10.34 4.68
N ILE A 90 4.57 -10.99 4.06
CA ILE A 90 3.34 -11.36 4.73
C ILE A 90 2.97 -12.78 4.32
N THR A 91 2.59 -13.59 5.30
CA THR A 91 2.18 -14.96 5.02
C THR A 91 0.73 -15.00 4.56
N ASP A 92 0.31 -16.15 4.01
CA ASP A 92 -1.08 -16.33 3.64
C ASP A 92 -2.02 -16.18 4.83
N ASP A 93 -1.61 -16.73 5.97
CA ASP A 93 -2.44 -16.63 7.17
C ASP A 93 -2.55 -15.20 7.64
N GLU A 94 -1.44 -14.47 7.65
CA GLU A 94 -1.48 -13.07 8.04
C GLU A 94 -2.38 -12.27 7.10
N LEU A 95 -2.27 -12.54 5.82
CA LEU A 95 -3.07 -11.83 4.83
C LEU A 95 -4.56 -12.12 5.01
N ALA A 96 -4.88 -13.39 5.25
CA ALA A 96 -6.28 -13.80 5.40
C ALA A 96 -6.92 -13.19 6.64
N GLN A 97 -6.15 -12.96 7.69
CA GLN A 97 -6.68 -12.46 8.96
C GLN A 97 -6.45 -10.97 9.16
N ALA A 98 -5.82 -10.31 8.19
CA ALA A 98 -5.50 -8.90 8.34
C ALA A 98 -6.78 -8.08 8.41
N PRO A 99 -6.76 -6.99 9.18
CA PRO A 99 -7.90 -6.08 9.20
C PRO A 99 -8.14 -5.54 7.80
N SER A 100 -9.40 -5.59 7.37
CA SER A 100 -9.76 -5.19 6.02
C SER A 100 -11.15 -4.60 6.03
N PHE A 101 -11.51 -3.97 4.93
CA PHE A 101 -12.88 -3.48 4.76
C PHE A 101 -13.28 -3.72 3.32
N ALA A 102 -14.61 -3.82 3.12
CA ALA A 102 -15.13 -4.05 1.79
C ALA A 102 -14.84 -2.85 0.89
N ALA A 103 -14.64 -3.10 -0.41
CA ALA A 103 -14.26 -2.04 -1.33
C ALA A 103 -15.32 -0.94 -1.42
N ASP A 104 -16.58 -1.26 -1.15
CA ASP A 104 -17.65 -0.29 -1.21
C ASP A 104 -17.90 0.43 0.10
N LYS A 105 -17.05 0.24 1.08
CA LYS A 105 -17.16 0.88 2.38
C LYS A 105 -15.91 1.67 2.67
N GLU A 106 -16.00 2.53 3.66
CA GLU A 106 -14.85 3.32 4.09
C GLU A 106 -14.37 2.83 5.43
N PHE A 107 -13.06 2.78 5.55
CA PHE A 107 -12.43 2.55 6.84
C PHE A 107 -12.65 3.80 7.71
N ASP A 108 -12.96 3.59 8.98
CA ASP A 108 -13.20 4.74 9.85
C ASP A 108 -11.88 5.30 10.34
N TRP A 109 -11.31 6.20 9.55
CA TRP A 109 -10.03 6.80 9.88
C TRP A 109 -10.12 7.75 11.07
N GLY A 110 -11.33 8.09 11.49
CA GLY A 110 -11.53 8.91 12.68
C GLY A 110 -11.50 8.13 13.97
N ASP A 111 -11.44 6.81 13.90
CA ASP A 111 -11.46 5.96 15.08
C ASP A 111 -10.06 5.48 15.39
N ARG A 112 -9.41 6.10 16.37
CA ARG A 112 -8.04 5.78 16.72
C ARG A 112 -7.88 4.32 17.16
N SER A 113 -8.95 3.72 17.72
CA SER A 113 -8.83 2.34 18.14
C SER A 113 -8.69 1.40 16.95
N GLN A 114 -9.26 1.74 15.80
CA GLN A 114 -9.06 0.97 14.59
C GLN A 114 -7.62 1.06 14.12
N GLU A 115 -7.05 2.25 14.18
CA GLU A 115 -5.66 2.42 13.79
C GLU A 115 -4.73 1.70 14.77
N THR A 116 -5.03 1.75 16.06
CA THR A 116 -4.24 1.04 17.05
C THR A 116 -4.25 -0.46 16.76
N HIS A 117 -5.41 -0.99 16.40
CA HIS A 117 -5.51 -2.41 16.05
C HIS A 117 -4.63 -2.74 14.85
N LEU A 118 -4.60 -1.86 13.85
CA LEU A 118 -3.75 -2.07 12.69
C LEU A 118 -2.29 -2.15 13.09
N HIS A 119 -1.84 -1.20 13.89
CA HIS A 119 -0.44 -1.17 14.29
C HIS A 119 -0.07 -2.35 15.17
N ASP A 120 -1.00 -2.79 16.03
CA ASP A 120 -0.76 -3.98 16.83
C ASP A 120 -0.65 -5.21 15.95
N TYR A 121 -1.54 -5.32 14.98
CA TYR A 121 -1.54 -6.49 14.10
C TYR A 121 -0.23 -6.61 13.34
N TYR A 122 0.24 -5.50 12.78
CA TYR A 122 1.45 -5.50 11.96
C TYR A 122 2.71 -5.26 12.76
N LYS A 123 2.59 -5.00 14.07
CA LYS A 123 3.71 -4.71 14.94
C LYS A 123 4.51 -3.53 14.40
N ALA A 124 3.79 -2.53 13.92
CA ALA A 124 4.37 -1.33 13.35
C ALA A 124 4.20 -0.18 14.32
N ARG A 125 5.16 0.72 14.34
CA ARG A 125 5.10 1.87 15.23
C ARG A 125 4.02 2.83 14.75
N PRO A 126 3.18 3.36 15.67
CA PRO A 126 2.18 4.34 15.29
C PRO A 126 2.86 5.63 14.80
N TYR A 127 2.29 6.22 13.76
CA TYR A 127 2.84 7.48 13.25
C TYR A 127 2.59 8.64 14.22
N TRP A 128 1.64 8.50 15.13
CA TRP A 128 1.31 9.54 16.08
C TRP A 128 2.00 9.34 17.44
N GLY A 129 2.60 8.21 17.67
CA GLY A 129 3.01 7.80 19.00
C GLY A 129 4.48 7.94 19.26
N MET A 130 5.10 8.89 18.69
CA MET A 130 6.52 9.04 18.86
C MET A 130 6.84 9.95 20.01
#